data_bcaf4557b9f5567be7689ad7b28a86a2
#
_entry.id   bcaf4557b9f5567be7689ad7b28a86a2
#
_cell.length_a   1.000
_cell.length_b   1.000
_cell.length_c   1.000
_cell.angle_alpha   90.00
_cell.angle_beta   90.00
_cell.angle_gamma   90.00
#
_symmetry.space_group_name_H-M   'P 1'
#
loop_
_entity.id
_entity.type
_entity.pdbx_description
1 polymer ?
#
loop_
_entity_poly.entity_id
_entity_poly.type
_entity_poly.pdbx_seq_one_letter_code
_entity_poly.pdbx_strand_id
1 'polypeptide(L)'
;MKEKYIDENSRALPGKEPIWTRDFILICLANFFVFLSFQMTLPTIPLFVEELGGNEQLIGFVVGIFTFSALLIRPYAGHALETKGRKYVYLTGLAIIILAVGSFGFLGSIALLFVMRIIQGVGWGFSTTASGTIATDVIPPKRRGEGMGYYGLSGNLALAFGPSLGLILSASLPFSWLFLICAGLGLAALILSSTIRYKKMEQSPEKSVTVKWDIYEKSALKPSILLFFITVTFGGIASFLPLYTADKGISGIQMYFLVYAIALMLTRTFAGKLYDRKGHKAVFIPGAVLIAAAMVLLAWLPNTMILFSAAFLYGFGFGTVQPALQAWAMEKAPANRKGMATATFFSFFDLGVGMGAMVFGQIGHAYGYPSIYLTAALSVVIAIIVYFIFLIQESRAAV
;
A
#
# COMPACT_ATOMS: atom_id res chain seq x y z
N MET A 1 -18.93 61.37 -11.17
CA MET A 1 -18.27 60.39 -12.05
C MET A 1 -17.47 59.47 -11.20
N LYS A 2 -17.99 58.28 -10.93
CA LYS A 2 -17.25 57.20 -10.28
C LYS A 2 -17.06 56.13 -11.35
N GLU A 3 -15.81 56.02 -11.85
CA GLU A 3 -15.42 54.95 -12.78
C GLU A 3 -15.44 53.62 -12.06
N LYS A 4 -16.22 52.70 -12.59
CA LYS A 4 -16.23 51.29 -12.27
C LYS A 4 -14.96 50.66 -12.85
N TYR A 5 -13.98 50.36 -12.00
CA TYR A 5 -12.96 49.38 -12.34
C TYR A 5 -13.65 48.01 -12.39
N ILE A 6 -13.91 47.54 -13.59
CA ILE A 6 -14.33 46.15 -13.82
C ILE A 6 -13.07 45.31 -13.83
N ASP A 7 -12.91 44.49 -12.76
CA ASP A 7 -11.87 43.48 -12.65
C ASP A 7 -12.10 42.43 -13.77
N GLU A 8 -11.29 42.49 -14.80
CA GLU A 8 -11.34 41.58 -15.97
C GLU A 8 -10.86 40.15 -15.67
N ASN A 9 -10.48 39.85 -14.42
CA ASN A 9 -9.97 38.53 -14.03
C ASN A 9 -11.03 37.54 -13.50
N SER A 10 -12.33 37.87 -13.55
CA SER A 10 -13.39 37.01 -12.99
C SER A 10 -14.18 36.18 -14.02
N ARG A 11 -13.69 35.98 -15.23
CA ARG A 11 -14.30 35.05 -16.21
C ARG A 11 -13.55 33.69 -16.27
N ALA A 12 -13.25 33.06 -15.15
CA ALA A 12 -12.99 31.63 -15.14
C ALA A 12 -14.32 30.88 -15.22
N LEU A 13 -14.57 30.23 -16.33
CA LEU A 13 -15.73 29.35 -16.52
C LEU A 13 -15.82 28.34 -15.34
N PRO A 14 -16.98 28.17 -14.73
CA PRO A 14 -17.15 27.24 -13.60
C PRO A 14 -16.97 25.81 -14.14
N GLY A 15 -15.78 25.20 -13.91
CA GLY A 15 -15.54 23.79 -14.24
C GLY A 15 -14.11 23.38 -14.62
N LYS A 16 -13.15 24.30 -14.73
CA LYS A 16 -11.80 23.98 -15.24
C LYS A 16 -10.64 24.38 -14.31
N GLU A 17 -10.77 24.22 -13.01
CA GLU A 17 -9.57 24.33 -12.18
C GLU A 17 -8.62 23.17 -12.51
N PRO A 18 -7.34 23.43 -12.90
CA PRO A 18 -6.41 22.38 -13.31
C PRO A 18 -6.05 21.50 -12.13
N ILE A 19 -6.10 20.16 -12.30
CA ILE A 19 -5.58 19.20 -11.31
C ILE A 19 -4.05 19.21 -11.33
N TRP A 20 -3.46 19.26 -12.52
CA TRP A 20 -2.03 19.18 -12.75
C TRP A 20 -1.31 20.49 -12.37
N THR A 21 -1.43 20.85 -11.07
CA THR A 21 -0.66 21.95 -10.49
C THR A 21 0.72 21.47 -10.14
N ARG A 22 1.70 22.41 -10.00
CA ARG A 22 3.05 22.09 -9.56
C ARG A 22 3.04 21.28 -8.24
N ASP A 23 2.27 21.71 -7.26
CA ASP A 23 2.24 21.07 -5.95
C ASP A 23 1.60 19.67 -6.01
N PHE A 24 0.61 19.46 -6.89
CA PHE A 24 0.03 18.14 -7.14
C PHE A 24 1.02 17.18 -7.81
N ILE A 25 1.77 17.63 -8.81
CA ILE A 25 2.83 16.83 -9.44
C ILE A 25 3.90 16.47 -8.42
N LEU A 26 4.35 17.43 -7.60
CA LEU A 26 5.35 17.19 -6.58
C LEU A 26 4.92 16.15 -5.54
N ILE A 27 3.68 16.20 -5.06
CA ILE A 27 3.20 15.21 -4.09
C ILE A 27 3.03 13.82 -4.72
N CYS A 28 2.60 13.72 -5.99
CA CYS A 28 2.53 12.44 -6.71
C CYS A 28 3.92 11.83 -6.92
N LEU A 29 4.92 12.62 -7.31
CA LEU A 29 6.29 12.17 -7.48
C LEU A 29 6.92 11.76 -6.14
N ALA A 30 6.73 12.56 -5.09
CA ALA A 30 7.22 12.22 -3.76
C ALA A 30 6.59 10.92 -3.25
N ASN A 31 5.28 10.75 -3.44
CA ASN A 31 4.58 9.50 -3.11
C ASN A 31 5.14 8.31 -3.90
N PHE A 32 5.37 8.47 -5.20
CA PHE A 32 5.97 7.43 -6.03
C PHE A 32 7.35 7.01 -5.50
N PHE A 33 8.25 7.94 -5.21
CA PHE A 33 9.60 7.62 -4.73
C PHE A 33 9.61 6.95 -3.36
N VAL A 34 8.76 7.41 -2.42
CA VAL A 34 8.64 6.79 -1.09
C VAL A 34 8.10 5.37 -1.20
N PHE A 35 7.03 5.19 -1.98
CA PHE A 35 6.45 3.87 -2.20
C PHE A 35 7.40 2.96 -2.98
N LEU A 36 8.14 3.47 -3.96
CA LEU A 36 9.14 2.71 -4.71
C LEU A 36 10.25 2.20 -3.77
N SER A 37 10.80 3.08 -2.94
CA SER A 37 11.77 2.72 -1.89
C SER A 37 11.23 1.61 -0.99
N PHE A 38 10.00 1.76 -0.50
CA PHE A 38 9.36 0.77 0.36
C PHE A 38 9.14 -0.56 -0.36
N GLN A 39 8.60 -0.54 -1.57
CA GLN A 39 8.30 -1.76 -2.34
C GLN A 39 9.55 -2.53 -2.76
N MET A 40 10.68 -1.83 -2.98
CA MET A 40 11.98 -2.48 -3.20
C MET A 40 12.45 -3.23 -1.95
N THR A 41 12.23 -2.66 -0.76
CA THR A 41 12.65 -3.29 0.50
C THR A 41 11.78 -4.49 0.89
N LEU A 42 10.57 -4.60 0.36
CA LEU A 42 9.62 -5.62 0.78
C LEU A 42 10.12 -7.08 0.53
N PRO A 43 10.57 -7.46 -0.68
CA PRO A 43 11.15 -8.77 -0.93
C PRO A 43 12.63 -8.89 -0.56
N THR A 44 13.34 -7.78 -0.33
CA THR A 44 14.78 -7.81 -0.07
C THR A 44 15.13 -7.86 1.41
N ILE A 45 14.27 -7.37 2.31
CA ILE A 45 14.45 -7.54 3.76
C ILE A 45 14.42 -9.01 4.20
N PRO A 46 13.52 -9.87 3.73
CA PRO A 46 13.58 -11.30 3.98
C PRO A 46 14.93 -11.94 3.62
N LEU A 47 15.44 -11.63 2.44
CA LEU A 47 16.76 -12.11 1.99
C LEU A 47 17.90 -11.58 2.87
N PHE A 48 17.82 -10.32 3.30
CA PHE A 48 18.80 -9.74 4.22
C PHE A 48 18.75 -10.36 5.62
N VAL A 49 17.55 -10.70 6.13
CA VAL A 49 17.40 -11.43 7.40
C VAL A 49 18.00 -12.82 7.32
N GLU A 50 17.82 -13.51 6.18
CA GLU A 50 18.48 -14.81 5.92
C GLU A 50 20.00 -14.68 5.90
N GLU A 51 20.57 -13.66 5.21
CA GLU A 51 22.01 -13.37 5.21
C GLU A 51 22.57 -13.12 6.61
N LEU A 52 21.76 -12.51 7.50
CA LEU A 52 22.10 -12.33 8.92
C LEU A 52 21.93 -13.60 9.77
N GLY A 53 21.60 -14.75 9.17
CA GLY A 53 21.38 -16.02 9.84
C GLY A 53 20.00 -16.20 10.48
N GLY A 54 19.01 -15.40 10.06
CA GLY A 54 17.63 -15.49 10.51
C GLY A 54 16.85 -16.61 9.80
N ASN A 55 15.83 -17.11 10.48
CA ASN A 55 14.89 -18.11 9.96
C ASN A 55 13.57 -17.45 9.53
N GLU A 56 12.63 -18.26 9.00
CA GLU A 56 11.33 -17.80 8.52
C GLU A 56 10.49 -17.10 9.61
N GLN A 57 10.63 -17.54 10.87
CA GLN A 57 9.93 -16.92 12.01
C GLN A 57 10.42 -15.49 12.22
N LEU A 58 11.74 -15.28 12.23
CA LEU A 58 12.34 -13.95 12.39
C LEU A 58 12.01 -13.04 11.20
N ILE A 59 12.01 -13.57 9.98
CA ILE A 59 11.55 -12.88 8.79
C ILE A 59 10.11 -12.36 8.98
N GLY A 60 9.21 -13.25 9.37
CA GLY A 60 7.82 -12.90 9.61
C GLY A 60 7.66 -11.78 10.66
N PHE A 61 8.39 -11.87 11.78
CA PHE A 61 8.37 -10.85 12.82
C PHE A 61 8.97 -9.52 12.37
N VAL A 62 10.09 -9.53 11.65
CA VAL A 62 10.73 -8.30 11.11
C VAL A 62 9.82 -7.57 10.11
N VAL A 63 9.10 -8.32 9.28
CA VAL A 63 8.12 -7.72 8.34
C VAL A 63 6.88 -7.23 9.09
N GLY A 64 6.35 -8.03 10.02
CA GLY A 64 5.11 -7.72 10.72
C GLY A 64 5.24 -6.54 11.69
N ILE A 65 6.34 -6.42 12.44
CA ILE A 65 6.51 -5.35 13.44
C ILE A 65 6.47 -3.94 12.81
N PHE A 66 6.98 -3.80 11.58
CA PHE A 66 6.85 -2.57 10.82
C PHE A 66 5.38 -2.17 10.66
N THR A 67 4.53 -3.10 10.27
CA THR A 67 3.10 -2.85 10.06
C THR A 67 2.40 -2.43 11.35
N PHE A 68 2.68 -3.13 12.46
CA PHE A 68 2.10 -2.79 13.75
C PHE A 68 2.53 -1.40 14.23
N SER A 69 3.81 -1.07 14.12
CA SER A 69 4.29 0.26 14.51
C SER A 69 3.70 1.37 13.62
N ALA A 70 3.55 1.13 12.32
CA ALA A 70 2.90 2.07 11.40
C ALA A 70 1.43 2.28 11.76
N LEU A 71 0.71 1.19 12.08
CA LEU A 71 -0.70 1.26 12.45
C LEU A 71 -0.92 2.01 13.76
N LEU A 72 -0.11 1.72 14.78
CA LEU A 72 -0.23 2.34 16.10
C LEU A 72 0.06 3.83 16.10
N ILE A 73 0.97 4.32 15.25
CA ILE A 73 1.32 5.74 15.19
C ILE A 73 0.32 6.59 14.39
N ARG A 74 -0.51 6.00 13.51
CA ARG A 74 -1.44 6.76 12.63
C ARG A 74 -2.41 7.69 13.37
N PRO A 75 -3.04 7.30 14.49
CA PRO A 75 -3.89 8.22 15.24
C PRO A 75 -3.13 9.45 15.73
N TYR A 76 -1.91 9.26 16.24
CA TYR A 76 -1.06 10.37 16.65
C TYR A 76 -0.62 11.22 15.45
N ALA A 77 -0.29 10.61 14.31
CA ALA A 77 0.04 11.31 13.07
C ALA A 77 -1.12 12.22 12.63
N GLY A 78 -2.36 11.71 12.67
CA GLY A 78 -3.56 12.49 12.37
C GLY A 78 -3.70 13.73 13.28
N HIS A 79 -3.56 13.55 14.59
CA HIS A 79 -3.59 14.66 15.55
C HIS A 79 -2.43 15.66 15.33
N ALA A 80 -1.22 15.15 15.03
CA ALA A 80 -0.06 16.01 14.75
C ALA A 80 -0.24 16.84 13.47
N LEU A 81 -0.98 16.35 12.47
CA LEU A 81 -1.32 17.11 11.26
C LEU A 81 -2.18 18.34 11.58
N GLU A 82 -3.05 18.23 12.57
CA GLU A 82 -3.92 19.33 13.00
C GLU A 82 -3.24 20.31 13.95
N THR A 83 -2.25 19.85 14.74
CA THR A 83 -1.60 20.67 15.77
C THR A 83 -0.23 21.22 15.36
N LYS A 84 0.58 20.43 14.65
CA LYS A 84 1.95 20.79 14.23
C LYS A 84 2.04 21.16 12.73
N GLY A 85 0.99 20.87 11.96
CA GLY A 85 0.89 21.20 10.55
C GLY A 85 1.45 20.13 9.60
N ARG A 86 0.92 20.16 8.35
CA ARG A 86 1.18 19.16 7.32
C ARG A 86 2.67 19.00 6.99
N LYS A 87 3.37 20.14 6.79
CA LYS A 87 4.79 20.16 6.42
C LYS A 87 5.65 19.44 7.46
N TYR A 88 5.48 19.79 8.73
CA TYR A 88 6.29 19.22 9.81
C TYR A 88 6.11 17.71 9.89
N VAL A 89 4.88 17.23 9.94
CA VAL A 89 4.56 15.78 10.06
C VAL A 89 5.11 15.00 8.87
N TYR A 90 4.92 15.52 7.65
CA TYR A 90 5.36 14.83 6.44
C TYR A 90 6.89 14.73 6.35
N LEU A 91 7.59 15.87 6.49
CA LEU A 91 9.05 15.88 6.40
C LEU A 91 9.71 15.08 7.53
N THR A 92 9.18 15.12 8.75
CA THR A 92 9.65 14.27 9.87
C THR A 92 9.47 12.79 9.54
N GLY A 93 8.29 12.39 9.01
CA GLY A 93 8.04 11.00 8.59
C GLY A 93 9.03 10.53 7.52
N LEU A 94 9.28 11.36 6.50
CA LEU A 94 10.28 11.07 5.45
C LEU A 94 11.69 10.95 6.01
N ALA A 95 12.11 11.87 6.87
CA ALA A 95 13.44 11.84 7.49
C ALA A 95 13.66 10.56 8.32
N ILE A 96 12.65 10.14 9.09
CA ILE A 96 12.68 8.88 9.85
C ILE A 96 12.84 7.67 8.90
N ILE A 97 12.09 7.61 7.79
CA ILE A 97 12.21 6.54 6.80
C ILE A 97 13.62 6.50 6.20
N ILE A 98 14.14 7.65 5.79
CA ILE A 98 15.46 7.76 5.16
C ILE A 98 16.55 7.26 6.11
N LEU A 99 16.52 7.69 7.36
CA LEU A 99 17.52 7.28 8.38
C LEU A 99 17.40 5.78 8.69
N ALA A 100 16.18 5.27 8.86
CA ALA A 100 15.97 3.85 9.16
C ALA A 100 16.40 2.96 7.99
N VAL A 101 15.94 3.24 6.76
CA VAL A 101 16.26 2.43 5.58
C VAL A 101 17.74 2.54 5.23
N GLY A 102 18.31 3.75 5.29
CA GLY A 102 19.73 3.98 5.02
C GLY A 102 20.67 3.27 6.00
N SER A 103 20.20 3.00 7.22
CA SER A 103 20.99 2.26 8.22
C SER A 103 20.97 0.74 8.02
N PHE A 104 19.96 0.16 7.35
CA PHE A 104 19.77 -1.30 7.29
C PHE A 104 21.02 -2.06 6.86
N GLY A 105 21.66 -1.64 5.79
CA GLY A 105 22.83 -2.32 5.22
C GLY A 105 24.10 -2.27 6.07
N PHE A 106 24.10 -1.53 7.17
CA PHE A 106 25.20 -1.43 8.12
C PHE A 106 24.92 -2.15 9.45
N LEU A 107 23.73 -2.81 9.56
CA LEU A 107 23.33 -3.51 10.77
C LEU A 107 23.90 -4.93 10.76
N GLY A 108 24.68 -5.26 11.78
CA GLY A 108 25.27 -6.59 11.97
C GLY A 108 24.39 -7.56 12.77
N SER A 109 23.13 -7.19 13.10
CA SER A 109 22.26 -8.10 13.86
C SER A 109 20.77 -7.88 13.52
N ILE A 110 20.02 -8.98 13.60
CA ILE A 110 18.56 -8.99 13.39
C ILE A 110 17.85 -8.16 14.48
N ALA A 111 18.37 -8.12 15.71
CA ALA A 111 17.78 -7.33 16.78
C ALA A 111 17.81 -5.82 16.48
N LEU A 112 18.92 -5.31 15.92
CA LEU A 112 19.02 -3.93 15.49
C LEU A 112 18.11 -3.66 14.29
N LEU A 113 18.04 -4.59 13.34
CA LEU A 113 17.11 -4.49 12.21
C LEU A 113 15.66 -4.41 12.70
N PHE A 114 15.29 -5.21 13.70
CA PHE A 114 13.95 -5.19 14.30
C PHE A 114 13.62 -3.81 14.90
N VAL A 115 14.54 -3.20 15.64
CA VAL A 115 14.39 -1.84 16.17
C VAL A 115 14.22 -0.81 15.03
N MET A 116 15.06 -0.91 14.00
CA MET A 116 14.98 0.01 12.86
C MET A 116 13.70 -0.20 12.05
N ARG A 117 13.13 -1.39 12.00
CA ARG A 117 11.81 -1.67 11.40
C ARG A 117 10.67 -1.00 12.18
N ILE A 118 10.73 -0.97 13.52
CA ILE A 118 9.78 -0.19 14.34
C ILE A 118 9.88 1.30 13.98
N ILE A 119 11.11 1.84 13.95
CA ILE A 119 11.36 3.25 13.62
C ILE A 119 10.88 3.57 12.21
N GLN A 120 11.16 2.70 11.22
CA GLN A 120 10.66 2.85 9.85
C GLN A 120 9.13 2.86 9.80
N GLY A 121 8.46 1.99 10.57
CA GLY A 121 7.00 1.93 10.64
C GLY A 121 6.40 3.22 11.21
N VAL A 122 7.02 3.81 12.24
CA VAL A 122 6.64 5.14 12.75
C VAL A 122 6.75 6.20 11.64
N GLY A 123 7.88 6.25 10.93
CA GLY A 123 8.08 7.16 9.80
C GLY A 123 7.05 6.95 8.69
N TRP A 124 6.73 5.69 8.38
CA TRP A 124 5.72 5.31 7.40
C TRP A 124 4.32 5.79 7.78
N GLY A 125 3.90 5.59 9.03
CA GLY A 125 2.62 6.06 9.55
C GLY A 125 2.48 7.58 9.46
N PHE A 126 3.52 8.35 9.81
CA PHE A 126 3.56 9.80 9.63
C PHE A 126 3.48 10.20 8.16
N SER A 127 4.35 9.64 7.33
CA SER A 127 4.50 10.00 5.92
C SER A 127 3.22 9.71 5.13
N THR A 128 2.66 8.49 5.23
CA THR A 128 1.48 8.10 4.44
C THR A 128 0.21 8.81 4.87
N THR A 129 0.04 9.06 6.18
CA THR A 129 -1.10 9.85 6.69
C THR A 129 -1.02 11.31 6.23
N ALA A 130 0.19 11.89 6.27
CA ALA A 130 0.40 13.27 5.83
C ALA A 130 0.25 13.43 4.31
N SER A 131 0.87 12.55 3.51
CA SER A 131 0.87 12.68 2.05
C SER A 131 -0.54 12.59 1.46
N GLY A 132 -1.40 11.69 1.97
CA GLY A 132 -2.80 11.59 1.57
C GLY A 132 -3.60 12.86 1.89
N THR A 133 -3.35 13.45 3.07
CA THR A 133 -3.99 14.72 3.47
C THR A 133 -3.52 15.87 2.58
N ILE A 134 -2.21 16.00 2.32
CA ILE A 134 -1.63 17.03 1.45
C ILE A 134 -2.18 16.89 0.03
N ALA A 135 -2.23 15.67 -0.51
CA ALA A 135 -2.82 15.42 -1.83
C ALA A 135 -4.27 15.95 -1.90
N THR A 136 -5.08 15.67 -0.87
CA THR A 136 -6.46 16.18 -0.78
C THR A 136 -6.54 17.71 -0.68
N ASP A 137 -5.58 18.33 0.01
CA ASP A 137 -5.53 19.80 0.20
C ASP A 137 -5.17 20.54 -1.11
N VAL A 138 -4.31 19.96 -1.96
CA VAL A 138 -3.85 20.59 -3.23
C VAL A 138 -4.78 20.31 -4.41
N ILE A 139 -5.68 19.32 -4.30
CA ILE A 139 -6.65 18.99 -5.33
C ILE A 139 -7.90 19.89 -5.20
N PRO A 140 -8.40 20.49 -6.32
CA PRO A 140 -9.62 21.25 -6.28
C PRO A 140 -10.81 20.46 -5.73
N PRO A 141 -11.65 21.02 -4.83
CA PRO A 141 -12.74 20.29 -4.17
C PRO A 141 -13.69 19.55 -5.12
N LYS A 142 -13.98 20.16 -6.30
CA LYS A 142 -14.88 19.59 -7.32
C LYS A 142 -14.26 18.40 -8.09
N ARG A 143 -12.93 18.21 -8.00
CA ARG A 143 -12.19 17.17 -8.75
C ARG A 143 -11.40 16.24 -7.84
N ARG A 144 -11.73 16.17 -6.54
CA ARG A 144 -11.01 15.34 -5.57
C ARG A 144 -10.98 13.86 -5.93
N GLY A 145 -12.08 13.32 -6.44
CA GLY A 145 -12.12 11.90 -6.84
C GLY A 145 -11.12 11.58 -7.96
N GLU A 146 -11.09 12.41 -8.99
CA GLU A 146 -10.17 12.26 -10.14
C GLU A 146 -8.72 12.46 -9.71
N GLY A 147 -8.43 13.53 -8.94
CA GLY A 147 -7.08 13.81 -8.46
C GLY A 147 -6.55 12.73 -7.52
N MET A 148 -7.36 12.21 -6.58
CA MET A 148 -6.96 11.09 -5.72
C MET A 148 -6.75 9.79 -6.51
N GLY A 149 -7.44 9.61 -7.64
CA GLY A 149 -7.17 8.52 -8.57
C GLY A 149 -5.74 8.59 -9.15
N TYR A 150 -5.31 9.76 -9.62
CA TYR A 150 -3.93 9.97 -10.11
C TYR A 150 -2.89 9.85 -8.99
N TYR A 151 -3.19 10.37 -7.79
CA TYR A 151 -2.33 10.19 -6.62
C TYR A 151 -2.17 8.69 -6.29
N GLY A 152 -3.25 7.92 -6.26
CA GLY A 152 -3.20 6.47 -6.05
C GLY A 152 -2.43 5.72 -7.13
N LEU A 153 -2.47 6.21 -8.39
CA LEU A 153 -1.70 5.63 -9.49
C LEU A 153 -0.20 5.69 -9.24
N SER A 154 0.33 6.76 -8.62
CA SER A 154 1.75 6.87 -8.27
C SER A 154 2.21 5.75 -7.33
N GLY A 155 1.43 5.42 -6.30
CA GLY A 155 1.70 4.29 -5.41
C GLY A 155 1.56 2.93 -6.10
N ASN A 156 0.59 2.78 -7.00
CA ASN A 156 0.40 1.55 -7.77
C ASN A 156 1.55 1.28 -8.75
N LEU A 157 2.11 2.30 -9.38
CA LEU A 157 3.32 2.17 -10.21
C LEU A 157 4.51 1.69 -9.38
N ALA A 158 4.68 2.22 -8.19
CA ALA A 158 5.72 1.76 -7.27
C ALA A 158 5.50 0.30 -6.83
N LEU A 159 4.27 -0.10 -6.53
CA LEU A 159 3.90 -1.49 -6.22
C LEU A 159 4.21 -2.44 -7.39
N ALA A 160 4.00 -1.98 -8.62
CA ALA A 160 4.22 -2.78 -9.82
C ALA A 160 5.71 -3.03 -10.08
N PHE A 161 6.56 -2.01 -9.98
CA PHE A 161 7.98 -2.11 -10.37
C PHE A 161 8.94 -2.30 -9.19
N GLY A 162 8.57 -1.86 -7.99
CA GLY A 162 9.45 -1.85 -6.83
C GLY A 162 10.03 -3.22 -6.47
N PRO A 163 9.21 -4.28 -6.30
CA PRO A 163 9.72 -5.60 -5.94
C PRO A 163 10.71 -6.17 -6.96
N SER A 164 10.42 -6.02 -8.26
CA SER A 164 11.32 -6.46 -9.33
C SER A 164 12.65 -5.71 -9.29
N LEU A 165 12.61 -4.37 -9.18
CA LEU A 165 13.82 -3.54 -9.09
C LEU A 165 14.66 -3.89 -7.84
N GLY A 166 14.00 -4.08 -6.70
CA GLY A 166 14.65 -4.49 -5.47
C GLY A 166 15.43 -5.79 -5.62
N LEU A 167 14.79 -6.81 -6.21
CA LEU A 167 15.43 -8.12 -6.44
C LEU A 167 16.53 -8.09 -7.51
N ILE A 168 16.40 -7.30 -8.56
CA ILE A 168 17.44 -7.11 -9.55
C ILE A 168 18.69 -6.48 -8.91
N LEU A 169 18.50 -5.44 -8.10
CA LEU A 169 19.59 -4.77 -7.41
C LEU A 169 20.22 -5.65 -6.34
N SER A 170 19.45 -6.42 -5.56
CA SER A 170 19.96 -7.33 -4.53
C SER A 170 20.77 -8.48 -5.11
N ALA A 171 20.48 -8.92 -6.35
CA ALA A 171 21.26 -9.91 -7.05
C ALA A 171 22.59 -9.38 -7.61
N SER A 172 22.73 -8.05 -7.76
CA SER A 172 23.88 -7.42 -8.42
C SER A 172 24.74 -6.58 -7.49
N LEU A 173 24.21 -6.15 -6.35
CA LEU A 173 24.86 -5.24 -5.41
C LEU A 173 24.76 -5.78 -3.97
N PRO A 174 25.73 -5.46 -3.10
CA PRO A 174 25.59 -5.67 -1.66
C PRO A 174 24.37 -4.96 -1.09
N PHE A 175 23.73 -5.53 -0.06
CA PHE A 175 22.53 -4.94 0.58
C PHE A 175 22.77 -3.52 1.09
N SER A 176 23.98 -3.16 1.50
CA SER A 176 24.31 -1.80 1.91
C SER A 176 24.04 -0.76 0.80
N TRP A 177 24.44 -1.06 -0.44
CA TRP A 177 24.19 -0.19 -1.58
C TRP A 177 22.70 -0.16 -1.96
N LEU A 178 22.03 -1.31 -1.92
CA LEU A 178 20.60 -1.39 -2.19
C LEU A 178 19.80 -0.48 -1.23
N PHE A 179 20.05 -0.58 0.08
CA PHE A 179 19.35 0.23 1.06
C PHE A 179 19.73 1.71 1.00
N LEU A 180 20.97 2.04 0.61
CA LEU A 180 21.36 3.43 0.33
C LEU A 180 20.63 3.99 -0.90
N ILE A 181 20.43 3.20 -1.97
CA ILE A 181 19.61 3.60 -3.11
C ILE A 181 18.17 3.84 -2.68
N CYS A 182 17.59 2.95 -1.86
CA CYS A 182 16.25 3.13 -1.31
C CYS A 182 16.16 4.41 -0.44
N ALA A 183 17.17 4.68 0.39
CA ALA A 183 17.24 5.92 1.16
C ALA A 183 17.39 7.15 0.26
N GLY A 184 18.14 7.04 -0.84
CA GLY A 184 18.29 8.09 -1.87
C GLY A 184 16.96 8.43 -2.55
N LEU A 185 16.10 7.45 -2.84
CA LEU A 185 14.74 7.67 -3.32
C LEU A 185 13.89 8.42 -2.27
N GLY A 186 14.02 8.02 -1.00
CA GLY A 186 13.40 8.76 0.13
C GLY A 186 13.89 10.21 0.21
N LEU A 187 15.19 10.44 0.03
CA LEU A 187 15.77 11.79 0.01
C LEU A 187 15.25 12.63 -1.16
N ALA A 188 15.11 12.04 -2.35
CA ALA A 188 14.47 12.70 -3.48
C ALA A 188 13.03 13.11 -3.15
N ALA A 189 12.27 12.22 -2.51
CA ALA A 189 10.92 12.54 -2.03
C ALA A 189 10.93 13.68 -1.00
N LEU A 190 11.88 13.70 -0.05
CA LEU A 190 12.04 14.76 0.95
C LEU A 190 12.32 16.12 0.28
N ILE A 191 13.25 16.16 -0.69
CA ILE A 191 13.60 17.38 -1.42
C ILE A 191 12.37 17.90 -2.18
N LEU A 192 11.69 17.06 -2.96
CA LEU A 192 10.48 17.43 -3.68
C LEU A 192 9.41 17.97 -2.70
N SER A 193 9.18 17.25 -1.61
CA SER A 193 8.19 17.62 -0.60
C SER A 193 8.52 18.95 0.08
N SER A 194 9.79 19.27 0.31
CA SER A 194 10.20 20.53 0.94
C SER A 194 9.78 21.76 0.15
N THR A 195 9.59 21.62 -1.17
CA THR A 195 9.23 22.70 -2.11
C THR A 195 7.72 22.86 -2.34
N ILE A 196 6.88 21.97 -1.78
CA ILE A 196 5.41 22.06 -1.84
C ILE A 196 4.94 23.27 -1.02
N ARG A 197 3.92 23.97 -1.53
CA ARG A 197 3.23 25.04 -0.80
C ARG A 197 2.13 24.42 0.05
N TYR A 198 2.44 24.24 1.33
CA TYR A 198 1.50 23.66 2.28
C TYR A 198 0.41 24.65 2.68
N LYS A 199 -0.82 24.17 2.84
CA LYS A 199 -1.92 24.96 3.37
C LYS A 199 -1.53 25.43 4.80
N LYS A 200 -1.58 26.73 5.03
CA LYS A 200 -1.36 27.29 6.38
C LYS A 200 -2.46 26.80 7.31
N MET A 201 -2.08 26.47 8.53
CA MET A 201 -3.05 26.20 9.58
C MET A 201 -3.81 27.49 9.88
N GLU A 202 -5.12 27.49 9.68
CA GLU A 202 -5.99 28.47 10.32
C GLU A 202 -6.02 28.10 11.80
N GLN A 203 -5.40 28.90 12.65
CA GLN A 203 -5.60 28.83 14.08
C GLN A 203 -7.04 29.28 14.32
N SER A 204 -7.97 28.36 14.33
CA SER A 204 -9.30 28.62 14.91
C SER A 204 -9.11 28.65 16.40
N PRO A 205 -9.28 29.83 17.06
CA PRO A 205 -9.39 29.86 18.50
C PRO A 205 -10.67 29.09 18.85
N GLU A 206 -10.57 28.17 19.79
CA GLU A 206 -11.69 27.50 20.44
C GLU A 206 -12.61 26.65 19.54
N LYS A 207 -12.14 25.54 19.06
CA LYS A 207 -12.90 24.31 19.22
C LYS A 207 -11.96 23.29 19.85
N SER A 208 -12.11 23.06 21.16
CA SER A 208 -11.74 21.79 21.75
C SER A 208 -12.53 20.74 20.95
N VAL A 209 -11.95 20.31 19.84
CA VAL A 209 -12.44 19.14 19.14
C VAL A 209 -12.23 18.04 20.16
N THR A 210 -13.28 17.70 20.89
CA THR A 210 -13.37 16.40 21.52
C THR A 210 -13.08 15.45 20.39
N VAL A 211 -11.84 14.98 20.32
CA VAL A 211 -11.40 13.99 19.35
C VAL A 211 -12.27 12.77 19.65
N LYS A 212 -13.43 12.68 18.99
CA LYS A 212 -14.11 11.41 18.89
C LYS A 212 -13.10 10.54 18.16
N TRP A 213 -12.50 9.61 18.86
CA TRP A 213 -11.57 8.61 18.35
C TRP A 213 -12.34 7.65 17.42
N ASP A 214 -12.89 8.20 16.35
CA ASP A 214 -13.41 7.42 15.25
C ASP A 214 -12.19 6.93 14.46
N ILE A 215 -11.62 5.81 14.92
CA ILE A 215 -10.39 5.22 14.38
C ILE A 215 -10.64 4.63 12.99
N TYR A 216 -11.89 4.35 12.63
CA TYR A 216 -12.27 3.71 11.36
C TYR A 216 -13.64 4.18 10.84
N GLU A 217 -13.85 3.99 9.54
CA GLU A 217 -15.13 4.24 8.89
C GLU A 217 -15.93 2.94 8.77
N LYS A 218 -17.09 2.88 9.45
CA LYS A 218 -17.93 1.66 9.51
C LYS A 218 -18.39 1.18 8.12
N SER A 219 -18.70 2.10 7.22
CA SER A 219 -19.17 1.79 5.87
C SER A 219 -18.08 1.12 5.02
N ALA A 220 -16.80 1.36 5.31
CA ALA A 220 -15.66 0.76 4.63
C ALA A 220 -15.23 -0.60 5.21
N LEU A 221 -15.77 -1.04 6.36
CA LEU A 221 -15.30 -2.25 7.04
C LEU A 221 -15.49 -3.52 6.21
N LYS A 222 -16.67 -3.72 5.58
CA LYS A 222 -16.93 -4.93 4.78
C LYS A 222 -15.89 -5.14 3.69
N PRO A 223 -15.66 -4.17 2.76
CA PRO A 223 -14.62 -4.32 1.74
C PRO A 223 -13.21 -4.38 2.33
N SER A 224 -12.93 -3.73 3.46
CA SER A 224 -11.62 -3.75 4.12
C SER A 224 -11.30 -5.12 4.74
N ILE A 225 -12.29 -5.79 5.35
CA ILE A 225 -12.13 -7.17 5.87
C ILE A 225 -11.82 -8.14 4.72
N LEU A 226 -12.52 -8.02 3.60
CA LEU A 226 -12.23 -8.85 2.42
C LEU A 226 -10.81 -8.59 1.90
N LEU A 227 -10.43 -7.32 1.83
CA LEU A 227 -9.09 -6.92 1.42
C LEU A 227 -8.02 -7.52 2.33
N PHE A 228 -8.23 -7.53 3.65
CA PHE A 228 -7.30 -8.14 4.61
C PHE A 228 -6.97 -9.58 4.21
N PHE A 229 -7.98 -10.44 3.99
CA PHE A 229 -7.76 -11.83 3.60
C PHE A 229 -7.06 -11.97 2.25
N ILE A 230 -7.26 -11.04 1.33
CA ILE A 230 -6.58 -11.02 0.03
C ILE A 230 -5.12 -10.57 0.21
N THR A 231 -4.84 -9.55 1.02
CA THR A 231 -3.49 -9.00 1.17
C THR A 231 -2.58 -9.85 2.07
N VAL A 232 -3.15 -10.73 2.90
CA VAL A 232 -2.42 -11.82 3.57
C VAL A 232 -1.61 -12.63 2.54
N THR A 233 -2.18 -12.95 1.36
CA THR A 233 -1.48 -13.69 0.30
C THR A 233 -0.28 -12.92 -0.25
N PHE A 234 -0.39 -11.59 -0.38
CA PHE A 234 0.72 -10.74 -0.82
C PHE A 234 1.87 -10.71 0.21
N GLY A 235 1.54 -10.76 1.50
CA GLY A 235 2.53 -10.92 2.58
C GLY A 235 3.37 -12.19 2.41
N GLY A 236 2.74 -13.31 2.07
CA GLY A 236 3.41 -14.58 1.76
C GLY A 236 4.31 -14.51 0.52
N ILE A 237 3.78 -13.95 -0.57
CA ILE A 237 4.55 -13.80 -1.81
C ILE A 237 5.77 -12.89 -1.60
N ALA A 238 5.57 -11.71 -1.05
CA ALA A 238 6.63 -10.72 -0.93
C ALA A 238 7.74 -11.16 0.04
N SER A 239 7.39 -11.89 1.11
CA SER A 239 8.34 -12.29 2.13
C SER A 239 9.03 -13.63 1.87
N PHE A 240 8.33 -14.60 1.27
CA PHE A 240 8.84 -15.97 1.23
C PHE A 240 9.04 -16.53 -0.18
N LEU A 241 8.44 -15.96 -1.23
CA LEU A 241 8.60 -16.49 -2.58
C LEU A 241 10.05 -16.39 -3.09
N PRO A 242 10.82 -15.32 -2.84
CA PRO A 242 12.24 -15.27 -3.21
C PRO A 242 13.05 -16.39 -2.57
N LEU A 243 12.84 -16.66 -1.28
CA LEU A 243 13.51 -17.72 -0.52
C LEU A 243 13.09 -19.10 -1.04
N TYR A 244 11.80 -19.33 -1.25
CA TYR A 244 11.27 -20.59 -1.76
C TYR A 244 11.78 -20.93 -3.16
N THR A 245 11.87 -19.96 -4.05
CA THR A 245 12.46 -20.18 -5.38
C THR A 245 13.94 -20.48 -5.32
N ALA A 246 14.67 -19.83 -4.41
CA ALA A 246 16.10 -20.12 -4.17
C ALA A 246 16.30 -21.53 -3.61
N ASP A 247 15.52 -21.95 -2.61
CA ASP A 247 15.52 -23.29 -2.02
C ASP A 247 15.28 -24.39 -3.08
N LYS A 248 14.34 -24.14 -4.00
CA LYS A 248 14.07 -25.06 -5.12
C LYS A 248 15.02 -24.96 -6.31
N GLY A 249 15.96 -24.02 -6.33
CA GLY A 249 16.81 -23.75 -7.49
C GLY A 249 16.07 -23.23 -8.72
N ILE A 250 14.88 -22.61 -8.52
CA ILE A 250 14.07 -22.06 -9.60
C ILE A 250 14.48 -20.62 -9.86
N SER A 251 15.00 -20.34 -11.05
CA SER A 251 15.38 -19.00 -11.50
C SER A 251 14.19 -18.16 -11.96
N GLY A 252 14.37 -16.82 -11.99
CA GLY A 252 13.41 -15.90 -12.60
C GLY A 252 12.45 -15.20 -11.61
N ILE A 253 12.74 -15.20 -10.30
CA ILE A 253 11.93 -14.51 -9.32
C ILE A 253 11.77 -13.01 -9.60
N GLN A 254 12.78 -12.34 -10.16
CA GLN A 254 12.72 -10.95 -10.58
C GLN A 254 11.66 -10.75 -11.67
N MET A 255 11.58 -11.71 -12.62
CA MET A 255 10.59 -11.70 -13.69
C MET A 255 9.17 -12.02 -13.19
N TYR A 256 9.04 -12.78 -12.10
CA TYR A 256 7.75 -13.00 -11.45
C TYR A 256 7.05 -11.66 -11.14
N PHE A 257 7.74 -10.76 -10.44
CA PHE A 257 7.17 -9.46 -10.08
C PHE A 257 6.93 -8.57 -11.30
N LEU A 258 7.73 -8.70 -12.34
CA LEU A 258 7.50 -7.98 -13.60
C LEU A 258 6.23 -8.50 -14.32
N VAL A 259 6.08 -9.83 -14.43
CA VAL A 259 4.86 -10.46 -15.01
C VAL A 259 3.63 -10.08 -14.19
N TYR A 260 3.74 -10.15 -12.86
CA TYR A 260 2.71 -9.68 -11.93
C TYR A 260 2.31 -8.22 -12.22
N ALA A 261 3.30 -7.33 -12.36
CA ALA A 261 3.08 -5.90 -12.63
C ALA A 261 2.37 -5.66 -13.97
N ILE A 262 2.81 -6.36 -15.04
CA ILE A 262 2.18 -6.28 -16.36
C ILE A 262 0.72 -6.77 -16.28
N ALA A 263 0.47 -7.92 -15.68
CA ALA A 263 -0.88 -8.46 -15.51
C ALA A 263 -1.79 -7.51 -14.72
N LEU A 264 -1.26 -6.92 -13.63
CA LEU A 264 -1.96 -5.90 -12.82
C LEU A 264 -2.32 -4.66 -13.66
N MET A 265 -1.41 -4.17 -14.49
CA MET A 265 -1.65 -3.00 -15.35
C MET A 265 -2.69 -3.30 -16.43
N LEU A 266 -2.66 -4.47 -17.05
CA LEU A 266 -3.65 -4.89 -18.04
C LEU A 266 -5.07 -4.85 -17.49
N THR A 267 -5.25 -5.20 -16.22
CA THR A 267 -6.59 -5.21 -15.61
C THR A 267 -7.15 -3.80 -15.39
N ARG A 268 -6.31 -2.77 -15.26
CA ARG A 268 -6.76 -1.38 -15.03
C ARG A 268 -7.63 -0.84 -16.16
N THR A 269 -7.47 -1.35 -17.36
CA THR A 269 -8.21 -0.88 -18.54
C THR A 269 -9.69 -1.30 -18.54
N PHE A 270 -10.03 -2.42 -17.91
CA PHE A 270 -11.39 -2.97 -17.94
C PHE A 270 -12.02 -3.22 -16.56
N ALA A 271 -11.24 -3.43 -15.50
CA ALA A 271 -11.78 -3.76 -14.18
C ALA A 271 -12.72 -2.66 -13.64
N GLY A 272 -12.36 -1.38 -13.81
CA GLY A 272 -13.21 -0.26 -13.44
C GLY A 272 -14.53 -0.24 -14.23
N LYS A 273 -14.47 -0.42 -15.56
CA LYS A 273 -15.68 -0.47 -16.41
C LYS A 273 -16.59 -1.66 -16.06
N LEU A 274 -15.99 -2.79 -15.68
CA LEU A 274 -16.75 -3.98 -15.28
C LEU A 274 -17.44 -3.74 -13.93
N TYR A 275 -16.72 -3.09 -12.97
CA TYR A 275 -17.28 -2.67 -11.69
C TYR A 275 -18.47 -1.72 -11.89
N ASP A 276 -18.31 -0.66 -12.68
CA ASP A 276 -19.35 0.35 -12.94
C ASP A 276 -20.60 -0.24 -13.59
N ARG A 277 -20.44 -1.27 -14.45
CA ARG A 277 -21.57 -1.89 -15.17
C ARG A 277 -22.26 -3.01 -14.39
N LYS A 278 -21.51 -3.82 -13.65
CA LYS A 278 -22.01 -5.07 -13.05
C LYS A 278 -21.80 -5.14 -11.53
N GLY A 279 -21.24 -4.07 -10.92
CA GLY A 279 -20.97 -3.99 -9.50
C GLY A 279 -19.81 -4.87 -9.03
N HIS A 280 -19.54 -4.83 -7.73
CA HIS A 280 -18.42 -5.54 -7.10
C HIS A 280 -18.51 -7.08 -7.25
N LYS A 281 -19.71 -7.66 -7.37
CA LYS A 281 -19.92 -9.11 -7.50
C LYS A 281 -19.23 -9.71 -8.72
N ALA A 282 -19.35 -9.03 -9.86
CA ALA A 282 -18.80 -9.50 -11.13
C ALA A 282 -17.26 -9.41 -11.20
N VAL A 283 -16.65 -8.67 -10.28
CA VAL A 283 -15.20 -8.44 -10.25
C VAL A 283 -14.54 -9.24 -9.14
N PHE A 284 -15.13 -9.22 -7.93
CA PHE A 284 -14.53 -9.84 -6.76
C PHE A 284 -14.39 -11.36 -6.89
N ILE A 285 -15.48 -12.07 -7.22
CA ILE A 285 -15.46 -13.54 -7.23
C ILE A 285 -14.46 -14.10 -8.27
N PRO A 286 -14.52 -13.69 -9.57
CA PRO A 286 -13.55 -14.20 -10.54
C PRO A 286 -12.11 -13.86 -10.17
N GLY A 287 -11.86 -12.63 -9.69
CA GLY A 287 -10.52 -12.20 -9.27
C GLY A 287 -10.00 -12.98 -8.06
N ALA A 288 -10.84 -13.25 -7.06
CA ALA A 288 -10.48 -14.09 -5.91
C ALA A 288 -10.17 -15.52 -6.31
N VAL A 289 -10.95 -16.12 -7.24
CA VAL A 289 -10.65 -17.45 -7.78
C VAL A 289 -9.29 -17.49 -8.47
N LEU A 290 -8.95 -16.48 -9.26
CA LEU A 290 -7.62 -16.39 -9.90
C LEU A 290 -6.49 -16.28 -8.86
N ILE A 291 -6.69 -15.52 -7.78
CA ILE A 291 -5.72 -15.42 -6.68
C ILE A 291 -5.56 -16.79 -6.00
N ALA A 292 -6.67 -17.49 -5.69
CA ALA A 292 -6.63 -18.82 -5.08
C ALA A 292 -5.91 -19.83 -5.99
N ALA A 293 -6.20 -19.82 -7.29
CA ALA A 293 -5.52 -20.67 -8.27
C ALA A 293 -4.02 -20.38 -8.32
N ALA A 294 -3.62 -19.10 -8.30
CA ALA A 294 -2.21 -18.71 -8.24
C ALA A 294 -1.52 -19.25 -6.97
N MET A 295 -2.18 -19.20 -5.81
CA MET A 295 -1.64 -19.74 -4.56
C MET A 295 -1.45 -21.25 -4.64
N VAL A 296 -2.40 -21.99 -5.21
CA VAL A 296 -2.28 -23.44 -5.41
C VAL A 296 -1.12 -23.78 -6.36
N LEU A 297 -0.95 -23.02 -7.45
CA LEU A 297 0.19 -23.20 -8.36
C LEU A 297 1.53 -22.96 -7.64
N LEU A 298 1.64 -21.92 -6.80
CA LEU A 298 2.83 -21.64 -6.00
C LEU A 298 3.10 -22.72 -4.97
N ALA A 299 2.07 -23.31 -4.36
CA ALA A 299 2.25 -24.43 -3.42
C ALA A 299 2.91 -25.64 -4.09
N TRP A 300 2.60 -25.88 -5.34
CA TRP A 300 3.16 -27.02 -6.09
C TRP A 300 4.41 -26.68 -6.91
N LEU A 301 4.74 -25.48 -7.15
CA LEU A 301 5.84 -24.85 -7.89
C LEU A 301 6.93 -25.82 -8.41
N PRO A 302 6.75 -26.49 -9.57
CA PRO A 302 7.70 -27.45 -10.11
C PRO A 302 8.78 -26.79 -10.98
N ASN A 303 8.51 -25.63 -11.58
CA ASN A 303 9.39 -24.97 -12.56
C ASN A 303 9.06 -23.47 -12.77
N THR A 304 9.91 -22.77 -13.51
CA THR A 304 9.77 -21.35 -13.84
C THR A 304 8.51 -21.02 -14.65
N MET A 305 7.99 -21.93 -15.49
CA MET A 305 6.78 -21.68 -16.26
C MET A 305 5.56 -21.56 -15.34
N ILE A 306 5.45 -22.45 -14.34
CA ILE A 306 4.38 -22.37 -13.32
C ILE A 306 4.56 -21.11 -12.46
N LEU A 307 5.79 -20.71 -12.15
CA LEU A 307 6.06 -19.46 -11.46
C LEU A 307 5.48 -18.26 -12.21
N PHE A 308 5.70 -18.16 -13.52
CA PHE A 308 5.17 -17.05 -14.33
C PHE A 308 3.67 -17.14 -14.54
N SER A 309 3.12 -18.35 -14.68
CA SER A 309 1.67 -18.56 -14.73
C SER A 309 1.00 -18.08 -13.44
N ALA A 310 1.56 -18.43 -12.30
CA ALA A 310 1.08 -17.94 -10.99
C ALA A 310 1.19 -16.42 -10.88
N ALA A 311 2.29 -15.81 -11.36
CA ALA A 311 2.47 -14.36 -11.39
C ALA A 311 1.36 -13.67 -12.21
N PHE A 312 1.07 -14.21 -13.40
CA PHE A 312 0.04 -13.67 -14.27
C PHE A 312 -1.35 -13.77 -13.64
N LEU A 313 -1.73 -14.95 -13.13
CA LEU A 313 -3.02 -15.17 -12.47
C LEU A 313 -3.18 -14.29 -11.22
N TYR A 314 -2.12 -14.22 -10.41
CA TYR A 314 -2.13 -13.39 -9.20
C TYR A 314 -2.26 -11.91 -9.55
N GLY A 315 -1.45 -11.41 -10.49
CA GLY A 315 -1.48 -10.01 -10.94
C GLY A 315 -2.83 -9.63 -11.54
N PHE A 316 -3.42 -10.51 -12.34
CA PHE A 316 -4.72 -10.29 -12.94
C PHE A 316 -5.84 -10.29 -11.88
N GLY A 317 -5.83 -11.25 -10.96
CA GLY A 317 -6.78 -11.36 -9.86
C GLY A 317 -6.66 -10.18 -8.91
N PHE A 318 -5.46 -9.87 -8.42
CA PHE A 318 -5.22 -8.76 -7.47
C PHE A 318 -5.51 -7.40 -8.10
N GLY A 319 -5.12 -7.21 -9.37
CA GLY A 319 -5.37 -5.99 -10.13
C GLY A 319 -6.85 -5.71 -10.40
N THR A 320 -7.72 -6.73 -10.34
CA THR A 320 -9.18 -6.57 -10.41
C THR A 320 -9.81 -6.39 -9.04
N VAL A 321 -9.43 -7.22 -8.06
CA VAL A 321 -10.07 -7.27 -6.73
C VAL A 321 -9.77 -6.01 -5.92
N GLN A 322 -8.51 -5.60 -5.81
CA GLN A 322 -8.09 -4.49 -4.94
C GLN A 322 -8.78 -3.17 -5.30
N PRO A 323 -8.83 -2.71 -6.58
CA PRO A 323 -9.54 -1.48 -6.90
C PRO A 323 -11.06 -1.60 -6.79
N ALA A 324 -11.63 -2.78 -7.03
CA ALA A 324 -13.07 -3.00 -6.86
C ALA A 324 -13.48 -2.88 -5.38
N LEU A 325 -12.72 -3.47 -4.47
CA LEU A 325 -12.96 -3.33 -3.03
C LEU A 325 -12.73 -1.89 -2.55
N GLN A 326 -11.74 -1.18 -3.10
CA GLN A 326 -11.50 0.22 -2.82
C GLN A 326 -12.67 1.09 -3.28
N ALA A 327 -13.17 0.89 -4.50
CA ALA A 327 -14.33 1.59 -5.02
C ALA A 327 -15.56 1.34 -4.14
N TRP A 328 -15.81 0.10 -3.74
CA TRP A 328 -16.90 -0.25 -2.84
C TRP A 328 -16.78 0.44 -1.47
N ALA A 329 -15.58 0.52 -0.89
CA ALA A 329 -15.34 1.23 0.36
C ALA A 329 -15.64 2.74 0.24
N MET A 330 -15.33 3.35 -0.92
CA MET A 330 -15.57 4.78 -1.16
C MET A 330 -17.02 5.10 -1.53
N GLU A 331 -17.70 4.20 -2.21
CA GLU A 331 -19.09 4.37 -2.64
C GLU A 331 -20.06 4.52 -1.45
N LYS A 332 -19.89 3.66 -0.44
CA LYS A 332 -20.75 3.65 0.76
C LYS A 332 -20.34 4.69 1.82
N ALA A 333 -19.19 5.35 1.67
CA ALA A 333 -18.70 6.32 2.64
C ALA A 333 -19.36 7.70 2.47
N PRO A 334 -19.80 8.37 3.58
CA PRO A 334 -20.28 9.74 3.52
C PRO A 334 -19.25 10.67 2.89
N ALA A 335 -19.70 11.69 2.17
CA ALA A 335 -18.84 12.59 1.39
C ALA A 335 -17.73 13.26 2.24
N ASN A 336 -18.05 13.59 3.50
CA ASN A 336 -17.11 14.18 4.46
C ASN A 336 -16.20 13.15 5.16
N ARG A 337 -16.42 11.84 4.97
CA ARG A 337 -15.65 10.76 5.62
C ARG A 337 -14.89 9.86 4.64
N LYS A 338 -14.83 10.22 3.35
CA LYS A 338 -14.09 9.45 2.32
C LYS A 338 -12.60 9.29 2.64
N GLY A 339 -11.99 10.30 3.26
CA GLY A 339 -10.61 10.21 3.75
C GLY A 339 -10.44 9.12 4.82
N MET A 340 -11.36 9.06 5.80
CA MET A 340 -11.36 8.03 6.84
C MET A 340 -11.61 6.63 6.26
N ALA A 341 -12.50 6.51 5.27
CA ALA A 341 -12.75 5.25 4.57
C ALA A 341 -11.49 4.75 3.83
N THR A 342 -10.76 5.66 3.17
CA THR A 342 -9.46 5.36 2.53
C THR A 342 -8.44 4.91 3.57
N ALA A 343 -8.33 5.62 4.70
CA ALA A 343 -7.42 5.26 5.78
C ALA A 343 -7.75 3.88 6.38
N THR A 344 -9.04 3.59 6.60
CA THR A 344 -9.51 2.27 7.06
C THR A 344 -9.11 1.19 6.07
N PHE A 345 -9.38 1.39 4.78
CA PHE A 345 -9.08 0.44 3.71
C PHE A 345 -7.59 0.09 3.66
N PHE A 346 -6.70 1.10 3.61
CA PHE A 346 -5.26 0.85 3.57
C PHE A 346 -4.68 0.35 4.89
N SER A 347 -5.32 0.63 6.04
CA SER A 347 -4.93 0.02 7.32
C SER A 347 -5.14 -1.49 7.31
N PHE A 348 -6.26 -1.95 6.74
CA PHE A 348 -6.51 -3.39 6.57
C PHE A 348 -5.62 -4.01 5.49
N PHE A 349 -5.24 -3.25 4.45
CA PHE A 349 -4.24 -3.68 3.48
C PHE A 349 -2.90 -3.98 4.16
N ASP A 350 -2.35 -3.01 4.87
CA ASP A 350 -1.06 -3.14 5.56
C ASP A 350 -1.13 -4.24 6.63
N LEU A 351 -2.24 -4.29 7.40
CA LEU A 351 -2.45 -5.32 8.43
C LEU A 351 -2.45 -6.72 7.81
N GLY A 352 -3.09 -6.91 6.66
CA GLY A 352 -3.10 -8.19 5.96
C GLY A 352 -1.68 -8.62 5.53
N VAL A 353 -0.91 -7.70 4.94
CA VAL A 353 0.49 -7.98 4.54
C VAL A 353 1.34 -8.34 5.75
N GLY A 354 1.29 -7.54 6.82
CA GLY A 354 2.11 -7.74 8.01
C GLY A 354 1.75 -9.00 8.80
N MET A 355 0.45 -9.21 9.07
CA MET A 355 0.00 -10.44 9.73
C MET A 355 0.23 -11.68 8.86
N GLY A 356 0.03 -11.55 7.53
CA GLY A 356 0.34 -12.63 6.60
C GLY A 356 1.79 -13.06 6.71
N ALA A 357 2.73 -12.12 6.68
CA ALA A 357 4.15 -12.43 6.85
C ALA A 357 4.45 -13.11 8.19
N MET A 358 3.86 -12.61 9.29
CA MET A 358 4.07 -13.20 10.63
C MET A 358 3.54 -14.64 10.75
N VAL A 359 2.29 -14.86 10.33
CA VAL A 359 1.63 -16.16 10.40
C VAL A 359 2.33 -17.16 9.47
N PHE A 360 2.64 -16.72 8.24
CA PHE A 360 3.31 -17.57 7.27
C PHE A 360 4.77 -17.87 7.62
N GLY A 361 5.44 -16.98 8.36
CA GLY A 361 6.75 -17.28 8.93
C GLY A 361 6.71 -18.47 9.89
N GLN A 362 5.69 -18.56 10.75
CA GLN A 362 5.50 -19.70 11.66
C GLN A 362 5.15 -20.97 10.87
N ILE A 363 4.23 -20.86 9.90
CA ILE A 363 3.80 -22.00 9.08
C ILE A 363 4.97 -22.52 8.21
N GLY A 364 5.72 -21.61 7.57
CA GLY A 364 6.87 -21.96 6.74
C GLY A 364 7.96 -22.67 7.51
N HIS A 365 8.25 -22.18 8.72
CA HIS A 365 9.22 -22.80 9.62
C HIS A 365 8.79 -24.21 10.08
N ALA A 366 7.50 -24.39 10.39
CA ALA A 366 6.99 -25.67 10.92
C ALA A 366 6.71 -26.72 9.84
N TYR A 367 6.25 -26.30 8.65
CA TYR A 367 5.70 -27.18 7.63
C TYR A 367 6.28 -26.93 6.23
N GLY A 368 7.27 -26.05 6.08
CA GLY A 368 7.92 -25.70 4.81
C GLY A 368 7.13 -24.72 3.94
N TYR A 369 7.79 -24.18 2.90
CA TYR A 369 7.23 -23.14 2.03
C TYR A 369 5.94 -23.51 1.30
N PRO A 370 5.71 -24.77 0.80
CA PRO A 370 4.45 -25.12 0.16
C PRO A 370 3.22 -24.87 1.03
N SER A 371 3.31 -25.09 2.33
CA SER A 371 2.21 -24.89 3.29
C SER A 371 1.82 -23.43 3.46
N ILE A 372 2.74 -22.48 3.24
CA ILE A 372 2.45 -21.03 3.21
C ILE A 372 1.41 -20.75 2.13
N TYR A 373 1.64 -21.25 0.92
CA TYR A 373 0.77 -20.96 -0.23
C TYR A 373 -0.56 -21.72 -0.17
N LEU A 374 -0.61 -22.92 0.40
CA LEU A 374 -1.88 -23.62 0.68
C LEU A 374 -2.71 -22.84 1.71
N THR A 375 -2.09 -22.36 2.78
CA THR A 375 -2.78 -21.55 3.79
C THR A 375 -3.19 -20.19 3.22
N ALA A 376 -2.39 -19.60 2.33
CA ALA A 376 -2.76 -18.40 1.59
C ALA A 376 -3.98 -18.64 0.68
N ALA A 377 -4.06 -19.79 -0.01
CA ALA A 377 -5.26 -20.17 -0.78
C ALA A 377 -6.48 -20.29 0.13
N LEU A 378 -6.34 -20.90 1.31
CA LEU A 378 -7.41 -20.99 2.31
C LEU A 378 -7.89 -19.61 2.78
N SER A 379 -6.98 -18.63 2.96
CA SER A 379 -7.35 -17.25 3.29
C SER A 379 -8.28 -16.65 2.21
N VAL A 380 -8.00 -16.90 0.93
CA VAL A 380 -8.87 -16.44 -0.17
C VAL A 380 -10.24 -17.14 -0.15
N VAL A 381 -10.28 -18.42 0.15
CA VAL A 381 -11.55 -19.16 0.31
C VAL A 381 -12.37 -18.57 1.45
N ILE A 382 -11.73 -18.25 2.58
CA ILE A 382 -12.38 -17.55 3.70
C ILE A 382 -12.93 -16.19 3.24
N ALA A 383 -12.16 -15.41 2.44
CA ALA A 383 -12.64 -14.15 1.88
C ALA A 383 -13.92 -14.34 1.05
N ILE A 384 -13.97 -15.38 0.20
CA ILE A 384 -15.16 -15.72 -0.61
C ILE A 384 -16.35 -16.08 0.28
N ILE A 385 -16.15 -16.89 1.32
CA ILE A 385 -17.21 -17.28 2.26
C ILE A 385 -17.75 -16.03 3.00
N VAL A 386 -16.85 -15.20 3.55
CA VAL A 386 -17.23 -13.96 4.23
C VAL A 386 -17.98 -13.01 3.28
N TYR A 387 -17.57 -12.96 2.03
CA TYR A 387 -18.26 -12.18 1.01
C TYR A 387 -19.70 -12.64 0.81
N PHE A 388 -19.96 -13.95 0.69
CA PHE A 388 -21.32 -14.47 0.59
C PHE A 388 -22.16 -14.19 1.83
N ILE A 389 -21.55 -14.27 3.03
CA ILE A 389 -22.24 -13.89 4.28
C ILE A 389 -22.70 -12.43 4.22
N PHE A 390 -21.82 -11.51 3.75
CA PHE A 390 -22.18 -10.10 3.61
C PHE A 390 -23.33 -9.88 2.61
N LEU A 391 -23.36 -10.63 1.50
CA LEU A 391 -24.45 -10.56 0.53
C LEU A 391 -25.81 -11.02 1.11
N ILE A 392 -25.80 -12.10 1.88
CA ILE A 392 -27.01 -12.61 2.55
C ILE A 392 -27.53 -11.58 3.57
N GLN A 393 -26.64 -10.95 4.32
CA GLN A 393 -27.02 -9.89 5.28
C GLN A 393 -27.62 -8.66 4.56
N GLU A 394 -27.06 -8.25 3.42
CA GLU A 394 -27.58 -7.13 2.64
C GLU A 394 -28.97 -7.45 2.03
N SER A 395 -29.19 -8.67 1.56
CA SER A 395 -30.50 -9.07 1.04
C SER A 395 -31.57 -9.11 2.13
N ARG A 396 -31.21 -9.54 3.35
CA ARG A 396 -32.15 -9.55 4.51
C ARG A 396 -32.46 -8.16 5.06
N ALA A 397 -31.56 -7.21 4.92
CA ALA A 397 -31.78 -5.83 5.37
C ALA A 397 -32.58 -4.99 4.34
N ALA A 398 -32.76 -5.50 3.13
CA ALA A 398 -33.52 -4.86 2.06
C ALA A 398 -34.99 -5.35 2.00
N VAL A 399 -35.34 -6.39 2.77
CA VAL A 399 -36.70 -6.92 2.98
C VAL A 399 -37.22 -6.41 4.32
#